data_cc4f2fca958750391877cb2c5918e433
#
_entry.id   cc4f2fca958750391877cb2c5918e433
#
_cell.length_a   1.000
_cell.length_b   1.000
_cell.length_c   1.000
_cell.angle_alpha   90.00
_cell.angle_beta   90.00
_cell.angle_gamma   90.00
#
_symmetry.space_group_name_H-M   'P 1'
#
loop_
_entity.id
_entity.type
_entity.pdbx_description
1 polymer ?
#
loop_
_entity_poly.entity_id
_entity_poly.type
_entity_poly.pdbx_seq_one_letter_code
_entity_poly.pdbx_strand_id
1 'polypeptide(L)'
;MPAVTRVGLDSHVGHASPTPNPFHQTAYATGSPNVFTNNAKTVRVGDTTACGDPAAAGSPDVFVNGIAIHRLGDATSGHGSWVANASASGSDNVFANG
;
A
#
# COMPACT_ATOMS: atom_id res chain seq x y z
N MET A 1 7.87 -0.61 -14.71
CA MET A 1 6.94 -1.48 -13.96
C MET A 1 7.24 -1.35 -12.48
N PRO A 2 6.34 -0.68 -11.67
CA PRO A 2 6.56 -0.54 -10.23
C PRO A 2 6.49 -1.87 -9.49
N ALA A 3 7.24 -1.96 -8.39
CA ALA A 3 7.25 -3.13 -7.54
C ALA A 3 5.92 -3.30 -6.80
N VAL A 4 5.50 -4.54 -6.62
CA VAL A 4 4.25 -4.87 -5.93
C VAL A 4 4.42 -4.71 -4.41
N THR A 5 3.45 -4.09 -3.77
CA THR A 5 3.43 -3.86 -2.32
C THR A 5 2.90 -5.09 -1.57
N ARG A 6 3.50 -5.39 -0.42
CA ARG A 6 3.23 -6.62 0.35
C ARG A 6 2.86 -6.29 1.79
N VAL A 7 1.93 -7.07 2.35
CA VAL A 7 1.52 -6.92 3.75
C VAL A 7 2.69 -7.31 4.69
N GLY A 8 2.93 -6.49 5.68
CA GLY A 8 3.92 -6.76 6.73
C GLY A 8 5.37 -6.50 6.34
N LEU A 9 5.68 -6.54 5.04
CA LEU A 9 7.03 -6.32 4.54
C LEU A 9 7.23 -4.91 4.02
N ASP A 10 6.17 -4.29 3.50
CA ASP A 10 6.23 -2.97 2.89
C ASP A 10 5.38 -1.98 3.68
N SER A 11 5.80 -0.73 3.67
CA SER A 11 5.13 0.34 4.40
C SER A 11 4.78 1.49 3.47
N HIS A 12 3.91 2.39 3.94
CA HIS A 12 3.72 3.66 3.25
C HIS A 12 4.88 4.61 3.59
N VAL A 13 5.03 5.67 2.80
CA VAL A 13 6.08 6.68 3.02
C VAL A 13 5.96 7.28 4.41
N GLY A 14 4.74 7.40 4.88
CA GLY A 14 4.45 7.98 6.17
C GLY A 14 3.85 9.35 6.04
N HIS A 15 3.17 9.75 7.08
CA HIS A 15 2.50 11.04 7.12
C HIS A 15 2.41 11.54 8.56
N ALA A 16 2.13 12.83 8.71
CA ALA A 16 1.97 13.46 10.02
C ALA A 16 0.63 14.16 10.08
N SER A 17 0.06 14.20 11.28
CA SER A 17 -1.07 15.07 11.54
C SER A 17 -0.58 16.51 11.60
N PRO A 18 -1.34 17.47 11.07
CA PRO A 18 -0.92 18.87 11.15
C PRO A 18 -0.73 19.38 12.57
N THR A 19 -1.48 18.84 13.55
CA THR A 19 -1.33 19.20 14.97
C THR A 19 -2.05 18.23 15.87
N PRO A 20 -1.40 17.74 16.90
CA PRO A 20 0.04 17.68 17.07
C PRO A 20 0.58 16.56 16.22
N ASN A 21 1.85 16.50 16.05
CA ASN A 21 2.46 15.39 15.36
C ASN A 21 2.74 14.29 16.34
N PRO A 22 2.13 13.11 16.17
CA PRO A 22 3.02 12.03 15.84
C PRO A 22 3.04 11.77 14.33
N PHE A 23 4.09 11.16 13.88
CA PHE A 23 4.30 10.73 12.51
C PHE A 23 3.92 9.25 12.39
N HIS A 24 3.12 8.91 11.40
CA HIS A 24 2.76 7.53 11.12
C HIS A 24 3.56 7.00 9.94
N GLN A 25 4.32 5.91 10.16
CA GLN A 25 4.95 5.15 9.10
C GLN A 25 4.83 3.69 9.50
N THR A 26 3.80 3.04 8.99
CA THR A 26 3.43 1.69 9.42
C THR A 26 3.40 0.74 8.23
N ALA A 27 3.54 -0.55 8.52
CA ALA A 27 3.45 -1.59 7.51
C ALA A 27 2.00 -1.72 7.03
N TYR A 28 1.83 -2.23 5.80
CA TYR A 28 0.50 -2.60 5.31
C TYR A 28 -0.03 -3.75 6.16
N ALA A 29 -1.28 -3.69 6.54
CA ALA A 29 -1.88 -4.61 7.49
C ALA A 29 -2.88 -5.58 6.84
N THR A 30 -3.47 -5.22 5.70
CA THR A 30 -4.44 -6.06 5.01
C THR A 30 -4.06 -6.25 3.55
N GLY A 31 -4.49 -7.35 2.98
CA GLY A 31 -4.21 -7.67 1.58
C GLY A 31 -5.07 -8.83 1.11
N SER A 32 -4.75 -9.39 -0.06
CA SER A 32 -5.48 -10.52 -0.62
C SER A 32 -5.44 -11.71 0.33
N PRO A 33 -6.59 -12.39 0.54
CA PRO A 33 -6.62 -13.59 1.38
C PRO A 33 -5.95 -14.79 0.73
N ASN A 34 -5.72 -14.80 -0.59
CA ASN A 34 -5.26 -15.98 -1.29
C ASN A 34 -4.25 -15.72 -2.40
N VAL A 35 -3.78 -14.48 -2.58
CA VAL A 35 -2.72 -14.16 -3.54
C VAL A 35 -1.55 -13.55 -2.78
N PHE A 36 -0.37 -14.11 -2.99
CA PHE A 36 0.82 -13.77 -2.22
C PHE A 36 1.94 -13.32 -3.13
N THR A 37 2.72 -12.34 -2.67
CA THR A 37 3.94 -11.86 -3.31
C THR A 37 5.07 -12.09 -2.33
N ASN A 38 6.05 -12.92 -2.71
CA ASN A 38 7.18 -13.27 -1.83
C ASN A 38 6.71 -13.80 -0.46
N ASN A 39 5.68 -14.67 -0.47
CA ASN A 39 5.09 -15.28 0.72
C ASN A 39 4.33 -14.32 1.64
N ALA A 40 4.09 -13.09 1.20
CA ALA A 40 3.29 -12.11 1.94
C ALA A 40 2.04 -11.78 1.14
N LYS A 41 0.94 -11.46 1.82
CA LYS A 41 -0.30 -11.08 1.15
C LYS A 41 -0.07 -9.88 0.26
N THR A 42 -0.61 -9.93 -0.95
CA THR A 42 -0.50 -8.84 -1.92
C THR A 42 -1.47 -7.72 -1.57
N VAL A 43 -0.98 -6.48 -1.52
CA VAL A 43 -1.81 -5.31 -1.21
C VAL A 43 -2.58 -4.87 -2.45
N ARG A 44 -3.86 -4.55 -2.26
CA ARG A 44 -4.77 -4.09 -3.32
C ARG A 44 -5.31 -2.72 -2.95
N VAL A 45 -5.89 -2.02 -3.94
CA VAL A 45 -6.60 -0.77 -3.66
C VAL A 45 -7.69 -1.02 -2.62
N GLY A 46 -7.75 -0.19 -1.60
CA GLY A 46 -8.66 -0.33 -0.47
C GLY A 46 -8.07 -1.06 0.73
N ASP A 47 -6.96 -1.78 0.57
CA ASP A 47 -6.26 -2.39 1.70
C ASP A 47 -5.51 -1.32 2.48
N THR A 48 -5.41 -1.49 3.79
CA THR A 48 -4.94 -0.44 4.68
C THR A 48 -3.60 -0.76 5.32
N THR A 49 -2.89 0.30 5.70
CA THR A 49 -1.75 0.20 6.61
C THR A 49 -2.24 0.00 8.04
N ALA A 50 -1.33 -0.31 8.96
CA ALA A 50 -1.68 -0.52 10.35
C ALA A 50 -2.26 0.73 11.01
N CYS A 51 -1.91 1.91 10.53
CA CYS A 51 -2.51 3.15 11.04
C CYS A 51 -3.86 3.50 10.38
N GLY A 52 -4.31 2.69 9.41
CA GLY A 52 -5.61 2.89 8.79
C GLY A 52 -5.60 3.66 7.48
N ASP A 53 -4.45 3.85 6.86
CA ASP A 53 -4.31 4.60 5.61
C ASP A 53 -4.58 3.68 4.41
N PRO A 54 -5.72 3.86 3.68
CA PRO A 54 -6.06 2.95 2.61
C PRO A 54 -5.31 3.23 1.32
N ALA A 55 -4.93 2.17 0.63
CA ALA A 55 -4.37 2.26 -0.72
C ALA A 55 -5.41 2.86 -1.67
N ALA A 56 -5.06 3.93 -2.38
CA ALA A 56 -5.99 4.67 -3.22
C ALA A 56 -5.76 4.47 -4.71
N ALA A 57 -4.56 4.07 -5.11
CA ALA A 57 -4.20 3.88 -6.52
C ALA A 57 -3.53 2.54 -6.73
N GLY A 58 -3.56 2.04 -7.95
CA GLY A 58 -2.97 0.78 -8.30
C GLY A 58 -2.76 0.64 -9.80
N SER A 59 -2.39 -0.55 -10.25
CA SER A 59 -2.17 -0.84 -11.66
C SER A 59 -3.46 -0.66 -12.47
N PRO A 60 -3.38 -0.05 -13.66
CA PRO A 60 -4.56 0.05 -14.52
C PRO A 60 -4.95 -1.27 -15.17
N ASP A 61 -4.07 -2.28 -15.18
CA ASP A 61 -4.31 -3.51 -15.92
C ASP A 61 -3.91 -4.80 -15.19
N VAL A 62 -3.45 -4.71 -13.96
CA VAL A 62 -3.14 -5.90 -13.15
C VAL A 62 -4.02 -5.89 -11.90
N PHE A 63 -4.78 -6.97 -11.72
CA PHE A 63 -5.79 -7.07 -10.66
C PHE A 63 -5.57 -8.33 -9.83
N VAL A 64 -5.89 -8.23 -8.56
CA VAL A 64 -5.88 -9.34 -7.61
C VAL A 64 -7.29 -9.42 -7.00
N ASN A 65 -7.96 -10.56 -7.17
CA ASN A 65 -9.34 -10.73 -6.70
C ASN A 65 -10.28 -9.66 -7.29
N GLY A 66 -10.03 -9.26 -8.55
CA GLY A 66 -10.83 -8.24 -9.22
C GLY A 66 -10.55 -6.80 -8.79
N ILE A 67 -9.53 -6.58 -7.97
CA ILE A 67 -9.17 -5.26 -7.43
C ILE A 67 -7.77 -4.90 -7.88
N ALA A 68 -7.56 -3.65 -8.30
CA ALA A 68 -6.27 -3.20 -8.81
C ALA A 68 -5.16 -3.43 -7.76
N ILE A 69 -4.03 -3.96 -8.21
CA ILE A 69 -2.89 -4.23 -7.35
C ILE A 69 -2.17 -2.92 -6.98
N HIS A 70 -1.84 -2.74 -5.69
CA HIS A 70 -1.13 -1.56 -5.19
C HIS A 70 0.38 -1.74 -5.37
N ARG A 71 1.07 -0.68 -5.79
CA ARG A 71 2.49 -0.75 -6.16
C ARG A 71 3.29 0.33 -5.46
N LEU A 72 4.62 0.16 -5.44
CA LEU A 72 5.55 1.18 -4.95
C LEU A 72 5.28 2.52 -5.66
N GLY A 73 5.10 3.57 -4.90
CA GLY A 73 4.80 4.90 -5.40
C GLY A 73 3.33 5.18 -5.62
N ASP A 74 2.46 4.15 -5.56
CA ASP A 74 1.02 4.38 -5.70
C ASP A 74 0.47 5.07 -4.45
N ALA A 75 -0.49 5.98 -4.69
CA ALA A 75 -0.99 6.86 -3.64
C ALA A 75 -1.82 6.13 -2.60
N THR A 76 -1.79 6.64 -1.37
CA THR A 76 -2.74 6.30 -0.31
C THR A 76 -3.64 7.50 -0.03
N SER A 77 -4.78 7.26 0.61
CA SER A 77 -5.80 8.31 0.80
C SER A 77 -5.59 9.16 2.03
N GLY A 78 -4.79 8.69 3.00
CA GLY A 78 -4.72 9.30 4.32
C GLY A 78 -5.92 8.91 5.17
N HIS A 79 -5.99 9.42 6.40
CA HIS A 79 -7.12 9.18 7.30
C HIS A 79 -7.27 10.31 8.30
N GLY A 80 -8.49 10.76 8.53
CA GLY A 80 -8.75 11.87 9.44
C GLY A 80 -7.96 13.12 9.06
N SER A 81 -7.18 13.65 9.99
CA SER A 81 -6.29 14.79 9.73
C SER A 81 -4.95 14.38 9.10
N TRP A 82 -4.73 13.07 8.89
CA TRP A 82 -3.50 12.54 8.32
C TRP A 82 -3.57 12.61 6.80
N VAL A 83 -2.56 13.23 6.20
CA VAL A 83 -2.58 13.52 4.78
C VAL A 83 -2.33 12.26 3.94
N ALA A 84 -2.71 12.32 2.66
CA ALA A 84 -2.42 11.28 1.70
C ALA A 84 -0.93 11.16 1.45
N ASN A 85 -0.44 9.95 1.18
CA ASN A 85 0.95 9.71 0.85
C ASN A 85 1.04 8.56 -0.17
N ALA A 86 2.08 7.72 -0.10
CA ALA A 86 2.29 6.69 -1.10
C ALA A 86 3.00 5.49 -0.51
N SER A 87 2.97 4.36 -1.22
CA SER A 87 3.74 3.18 -0.86
C SER A 87 5.24 3.47 -0.99
N ALA A 88 6.02 3.10 0.01
CA ALA A 88 7.46 3.42 0.10
C ALA A 88 8.36 2.29 -0.36
N SER A 89 7.88 1.06 -0.39
CA SER A 89 8.69 -0.10 -0.75
C SER A 89 7.84 -1.17 -1.41
N GLY A 90 8.49 -2.15 -1.99
CA GLY A 90 7.82 -3.25 -2.67
C GLY A 90 8.75 -4.42 -2.91
N SER A 91 8.25 -5.42 -3.64
CA SER A 91 8.99 -6.63 -3.96
C SER A 91 10.26 -6.32 -4.76
N ASP A 92 11.32 -7.08 -4.48
CA ASP A 92 12.56 -6.99 -5.25
C ASP A 92 12.44 -7.59 -6.66
N ASN A 93 11.45 -8.44 -6.88
CA ASN A 93 11.39 -9.22 -8.13
C ASN A 93 9.99 -9.45 -8.68
N VAL A 94 8.96 -8.86 -8.09
CA VAL A 94 7.58 -8.93 -8.61
C VAL A 94 7.08 -7.53 -8.89
N PHE A 95 6.67 -7.30 -10.14
CA PHE A 95 6.28 -5.97 -10.61
C PHE A 95 4.93 -6.04 -11.30
N ALA A 96 4.15 -4.96 -11.19
CA ALA A 96 2.88 -4.83 -11.86
C ALA A 96 2.94 -3.69 -12.86
N ASN A 97 2.35 -3.92 -14.05
CA ASN A 97 2.39 -3.00 -15.17
C ASN A 97 1.61 -1.71 -14.89
N GLY A 98 1.91 -0.75 -15.68
CA GLY A 98 1.31 0.57 -15.64
C GLY A 98 2.22 1.59 -15.03
#